data_211a7c638e42ba14de51e0d79ed65c30
#
_entry.id   211a7c638e42ba14de51e0d79ed65c30
#
_cell.length_a   1.000
_cell.length_b   1.000
_cell.length_c   1.000
_cell.angle_alpha   90.00
_cell.angle_beta   90.00
_cell.angle_gamma   90.00
#
_symmetry.space_group_name_H-M   'P 1'
#
loop_
_entity.id
_entity.type
_entity.pdbx_description
1 polymer ?
#
loop_
_entity_poly.entity_id
_entity_poly.type
_entity_poly.pdbx_seq_one_letter_code
_entity_poly.pdbx_strand_id
1 'polypeptide(L)'
;YITDELTDYTLQWLNDERDSKKPFFIYLSHKAVHANFDPAKRHRGQYSDAEIKMPDSLADTPENYKGKPMWVKNQRNSWHGVDFPYHSELNVKEYKRQYNRALSAVDDSLGRITAWLKANNLEENTAVILMGDNGFMFGEHGLIDKRNAYEESMRVPLIAHIPGAKQNYVVDEMAANIDIAPTILDIAGIKEQPPQFAGDSLLPLAK
;
A
#
# COMPACT_ATOMS: atom_id res chain seq x y z
N TYR A 1 13.04 14.64 -0.07
CA TYR A 1 11.77 13.98 0.29
C TYR A 1 12.08 12.54 0.67
N ILE A 2 11.59 12.10 1.81
CA ILE A 2 12.03 10.82 2.41
C ILE A 2 11.88 9.61 1.47
N THR A 3 10.81 9.54 0.67
CA THR A 3 10.62 8.47 -0.31
C THR A 3 11.75 8.43 -1.34
N ASP A 4 12.19 9.60 -1.80
CA ASP A 4 13.31 9.71 -2.74
C ASP A 4 14.62 9.29 -2.09
N GLU A 5 14.88 9.74 -0.86
CA GLU A 5 16.09 9.40 -0.10
C GLU A 5 16.22 7.90 0.15
N LEU A 6 15.11 7.24 0.53
CA LEU A 6 15.08 5.78 0.70
C LEU A 6 15.33 5.06 -0.62
N THR A 7 14.81 5.58 -1.72
CA THR A 7 15.06 5.04 -3.07
C THR A 7 16.51 5.24 -3.48
N ASP A 8 17.06 6.43 -3.26
CA ASP A 8 18.46 6.76 -3.57
C ASP A 8 19.40 5.84 -2.79
N TYR A 9 19.15 5.65 -1.49
CA TYR A 9 19.93 4.74 -0.66
C TYR A 9 19.86 3.28 -1.15
N THR A 10 18.67 2.83 -1.54
CA THR A 10 18.47 1.49 -2.11
C THR A 10 19.27 1.30 -3.40
N LEU A 11 19.19 2.27 -4.31
CA LEU A 11 19.92 2.22 -5.57
C LEU A 11 21.44 2.33 -5.39
N GLN A 12 21.89 3.14 -4.43
CA GLN A 12 23.30 3.23 -4.06
C GLN A 12 23.80 1.88 -3.54
N TRP A 13 23.10 1.26 -2.61
CA TRP A 13 23.47 -0.06 -2.10
C TRP A 13 23.51 -1.11 -3.22
N LEU A 14 22.56 -1.11 -4.13
CA LEU A 14 22.50 -2.00 -5.28
C LEU A 14 23.71 -1.82 -6.22
N ASN A 15 24.21 -0.59 -6.39
CA ASN A 15 25.35 -0.30 -7.26
C ASN A 15 26.70 -0.61 -6.59
N ASP A 16 26.85 -0.19 -5.33
CA ASP A 16 28.17 -0.02 -4.73
C ASP A 16 28.50 -1.10 -3.70
N GLU A 17 27.49 -1.70 -3.04
CA GLU A 17 27.72 -2.52 -1.87
C GLU A 17 27.27 -3.97 -2.02
N ARG A 18 26.31 -4.28 -2.90
CA ARG A 18 25.87 -5.66 -3.07
C ARG A 18 26.95 -6.53 -3.69
N ASP A 19 27.08 -7.77 -3.20
CA ASP A 19 27.87 -8.80 -3.87
C ASP A 19 27.13 -9.31 -5.13
N SER A 20 27.64 -8.96 -6.31
CA SER A 20 27.00 -9.33 -7.59
C SER A 20 26.94 -10.84 -7.84
N LYS A 21 27.69 -11.66 -7.07
CA LYS A 21 27.71 -13.12 -7.16
C LYS A 21 26.68 -13.79 -6.25
N LYS A 22 25.99 -13.03 -5.42
CA LYS A 22 24.99 -13.53 -4.48
C LYS A 22 23.59 -13.01 -4.80
N PRO A 23 22.54 -13.77 -4.49
CA PRO A 23 21.19 -13.24 -4.49
C PRO A 23 21.06 -12.12 -3.47
N PHE A 24 20.10 -11.22 -3.68
CA PHE A 24 19.79 -10.17 -2.72
C PHE A 24 18.30 -10.19 -2.35
N PHE A 25 18.02 -9.67 -1.18
CA PHE A 25 16.66 -9.38 -0.71
C PHE A 25 16.62 -7.94 -0.22
N ILE A 26 15.61 -7.19 -0.65
CA ILE A 26 15.38 -5.82 -0.22
C ILE A 26 13.95 -5.70 0.30
N TYR A 27 13.81 -5.20 1.51
CA TYR A 27 12.55 -4.75 2.07
C TYR A 27 12.56 -3.23 2.13
N LEU A 28 12.01 -2.59 1.10
CA LEU A 28 11.93 -1.13 1.00
C LEU A 28 10.60 -0.65 1.55
N SER A 29 10.61 -0.18 2.79
CA SER A 29 9.43 0.34 3.48
C SER A 29 9.40 1.85 3.42
N HIS A 30 8.53 2.41 2.57
CA HIS A 30 8.33 3.85 2.48
C HIS A 30 7.51 4.40 3.64
N LYS A 31 7.81 5.65 4.08
CA LYS A 31 6.95 6.40 4.99
C LYS A 31 5.65 6.83 4.30
N ALA A 32 5.69 7.11 3.00
CA ALA A 32 4.51 7.37 2.20
C ALA A 32 3.71 6.04 2.05
N VAL A 33 2.42 6.09 2.10
CA VAL A 33 1.55 7.26 2.20
C VAL A 33 0.95 7.46 3.61
N HIS A 34 1.74 7.36 4.66
CA HIS A 34 1.23 7.60 6.01
C HIS A 34 0.87 9.09 6.20
N ALA A 35 -0.20 9.39 6.93
CA ALA A 35 -0.56 10.77 7.27
C ALA A 35 0.67 11.53 7.86
N ASN A 36 0.81 12.82 7.56
CA ASN A 36 -0.16 13.76 6.99
C ASN A 36 -0.21 13.82 5.44
N PHE A 37 0.12 12.79 4.71
CA PHE A 37 0.05 12.74 3.24
C PHE A 37 0.79 13.89 2.55
N ASP A 38 1.97 14.22 3.03
CA ASP A 38 2.77 15.33 2.48
C ASP A 38 3.39 14.89 1.14
N PRO A 39 3.02 15.49 0.01
CA PRO A 39 3.51 15.07 -1.27
C PRO A 39 4.89 15.66 -1.59
N ALA A 40 5.68 14.95 -2.39
CA ALA A 40 6.86 15.52 -2.99
C ALA A 40 6.52 16.81 -3.78
N LYS A 41 7.43 17.78 -3.78
CA LYS A 41 7.20 19.10 -4.43
C LYS A 41 6.74 18.96 -5.89
N ARG A 42 7.31 18.00 -6.62
CA ARG A 42 6.98 17.73 -8.03
C ARG A 42 5.53 17.23 -8.23
N HIS A 43 4.90 16.69 -7.20
CA HIS A 43 3.55 16.13 -7.28
C HIS A 43 2.45 17.04 -6.71
N ARG A 44 2.79 18.19 -6.13
CA ARG A 44 1.83 19.09 -5.47
C ARG A 44 0.70 19.57 -6.38
N GLY A 45 0.94 19.70 -7.68
CA GLY A 45 -0.05 20.11 -8.67
C GLY A 45 -0.87 18.97 -9.29
N GLN A 46 -0.53 17.71 -9.02
CA GLN A 46 -1.24 16.58 -9.61
C GLN A 46 -2.66 16.46 -9.06
N TYR A 47 -3.55 15.90 -9.87
CA TYR A 47 -4.96 15.65 -9.53
C TYR A 47 -5.75 16.88 -9.10
N SER A 48 -5.31 18.11 -9.43
CA SER A 48 -6.02 19.35 -9.03
C SER A 48 -7.42 19.42 -9.64
N ASP A 49 -7.56 18.98 -10.89
CA ASP A 49 -8.83 18.97 -11.62
C ASP A 49 -9.56 17.61 -11.54
N ALA A 50 -8.98 16.63 -10.83
CA ALA A 50 -9.60 15.33 -10.70
C ALA A 50 -10.82 15.39 -9.78
N GLU A 51 -11.92 14.80 -10.24
CA GLU A 51 -13.11 14.61 -9.40
C GLU A 51 -12.81 13.54 -8.34
N ILE A 52 -12.88 13.92 -7.09
CA ILE A 52 -12.78 13.00 -5.95
C ILE A 52 -14.18 12.61 -5.52
N LYS A 53 -14.59 11.40 -5.86
CA LYS A 53 -15.84 10.83 -5.37
C LYS A 53 -15.74 10.53 -3.89
N MET A 54 -16.71 11.03 -3.13
CA MET A 54 -16.86 10.66 -1.72
C MET A 54 -17.77 9.45 -1.60
N PRO A 55 -17.55 8.60 -0.58
CA PRO A 55 -18.39 7.43 -0.38
C PRO A 55 -19.82 7.84 0.04
N ASP A 56 -20.82 7.12 -0.46
CA ASP A 56 -22.24 7.35 -0.06
C ASP A 56 -22.42 7.17 1.44
N SER A 57 -21.64 6.25 2.04
CA SER A 57 -21.62 5.98 3.49
C SER A 57 -21.04 7.12 4.33
N LEU A 58 -20.58 8.22 3.74
CA LEU A 58 -20.20 9.44 4.46
C LEU A 58 -21.43 10.16 5.07
N ALA A 59 -22.61 10.03 4.47
CA ALA A 59 -23.79 10.76 4.89
C ALA A 59 -24.24 10.41 6.33
N ASP A 60 -24.53 11.42 7.15
CA ASP A 60 -25.08 11.23 8.49
C ASP A 60 -26.61 11.07 8.42
N THR A 61 -27.06 9.93 7.93
CA THR A 61 -28.48 9.59 7.78
C THR A 61 -28.84 8.32 8.52
N PRO A 62 -30.10 8.18 9.00
CA PRO A 62 -30.56 6.95 9.63
C PRO A 62 -30.35 5.71 8.78
N GLU A 63 -30.53 5.84 7.46
CA GLU A 63 -30.36 4.75 6.49
C GLU A 63 -28.93 4.24 6.47
N ASN A 64 -27.96 5.15 6.52
CA ASN A 64 -26.53 4.80 6.53
C ASN A 64 -26.14 3.99 7.78
N TYR A 65 -26.79 4.25 8.92
CA TYR A 65 -26.50 3.55 10.18
C TYR A 65 -27.42 2.37 10.46
N LYS A 66 -28.41 2.10 9.61
CA LYS A 66 -29.32 0.97 9.77
C LYS A 66 -28.55 -0.35 9.80
N GLY A 67 -28.72 -1.11 10.86
CA GLY A 67 -28.03 -2.40 11.04
C GLY A 67 -26.57 -2.31 11.49
N LYS A 68 -26.02 -1.10 11.60
CA LYS A 68 -24.67 -0.90 12.17
C LYS A 68 -24.73 -0.74 13.68
N PRO A 69 -23.70 -1.21 14.42
CA PRO A 69 -23.60 -0.94 15.86
C PRO A 69 -23.57 0.56 16.14
N MET A 70 -24.22 0.98 17.23
CA MET A 70 -24.31 2.40 17.60
C MET A 70 -22.94 3.08 17.77
N TRP A 71 -21.92 2.33 18.14
CA TRP A 71 -20.56 2.88 18.27
C TRP A 71 -20.00 3.41 16.96
N VAL A 72 -20.40 2.88 15.80
CA VAL A 72 -19.99 3.39 14.48
C VAL A 72 -20.45 4.83 14.31
N LYS A 73 -21.73 5.11 14.61
CA LYS A 73 -22.29 6.46 14.58
C LYS A 73 -21.60 7.38 15.60
N ASN A 74 -21.41 6.88 16.82
CA ASN A 74 -20.79 7.66 17.89
C ASN A 74 -19.33 8.01 17.60
N GLN A 75 -18.60 7.15 16.86
CA GLN A 75 -17.23 7.44 16.45
C GLN A 75 -17.12 8.60 15.47
N ARG A 76 -18.20 8.96 14.77
CA ARG A 76 -18.21 10.10 13.86
C ARG A 76 -17.69 11.39 14.50
N ASN A 77 -18.00 11.59 15.79
CA ASN A 77 -17.56 12.74 16.59
C ASN A 77 -16.29 12.46 17.41
N SER A 78 -15.65 11.32 17.21
CA SER A 78 -14.39 10.99 17.88
C SER A 78 -13.18 11.35 17.00
N TRP A 79 -11.98 11.23 17.56
CA TRP A 79 -10.72 11.40 16.83
C TRP A 79 -10.64 10.63 15.50
N HIS A 80 -11.40 9.54 15.38
CA HIS A 80 -11.44 8.68 14.19
C HIS A 80 -12.63 8.96 13.27
N GLY A 81 -13.35 10.04 13.51
CA GLY A 81 -14.56 10.42 12.77
C GLY A 81 -14.42 11.73 12.01
N VAL A 82 -15.23 11.87 10.97
CA VAL A 82 -15.18 13.04 10.06
C VAL A 82 -15.68 14.33 10.73
N ASP A 83 -16.51 14.22 11.78
CA ASP A 83 -17.10 15.36 12.46
C ASP A 83 -16.33 15.78 13.73
N PHE A 84 -15.22 15.12 14.03
CA PHE A 84 -14.39 15.54 15.15
C PHE A 84 -13.85 16.97 14.92
N PRO A 85 -13.90 17.86 15.93
CA PRO A 85 -13.52 19.27 15.75
C PRO A 85 -12.14 19.48 15.11
N TYR A 86 -11.18 18.62 15.41
CA TYR A 86 -9.85 18.64 14.78
C TYR A 86 -9.90 18.33 13.28
N HIS A 87 -10.91 17.58 12.82
CA HIS A 87 -11.13 17.23 11.42
C HIS A 87 -12.23 18.10 10.76
N SER A 88 -12.99 18.87 11.53
CA SER A 88 -14.10 19.67 11.00
C SER A 88 -13.67 20.72 9.98
N GLU A 89 -12.43 21.18 10.05
CA GLU A 89 -11.81 22.05 9.06
C GLU A 89 -11.12 21.26 7.94
N LEU A 90 -11.05 19.92 8.06
CA LEU A 90 -10.40 19.07 7.09
C LEU A 90 -11.29 18.89 5.87
N ASN A 91 -10.86 19.39 4.74
CA ASN A 91 -11.47 19.04 3.47
C ASN A 91 -11.07 17.59 3.11
N VAL A 92 -11.95 16.62 3.35
CA VAL A 92 -11.68 15.19 3.13
C VAL A 92 -11.32 14.90 1.67
N LYS A 93 -11.90 15.64 0.71
CA LYS A 93 -11.56 15.51 -0.72
C LYS A 93 -10.11 15.93 -0.97
N GLU A 94 -9.68 17.06 -0.38
CA GLU A 94 -8.30 17.51 -0.51
C GLU A 94 -7.35 16.56 0.23
N TYR A 95 -7.75 16.03 1.37
CA TYR A 95 -6.97 15.05 2.11
C TYR A 95 -6.73 13.77 1.29
N LYS A 96 -7.78 13.24 0.63
CA LYS A 96 -7.66 12.12 -0.31
C LYS A 96 -6.80 12.48 -1.53
N ARG A 97 -6.86 13.71 -2.00
CA ARG A 97 -6.00 14.20 -3.09
C ARG A 97 -4.53 14.25 -2.69
N GLN A 98 -4.24 14.69 -1.47
CA GLN A 98 -2.87 14.67 -0.91
C GLN A 98 -2.33 13.25 -0.78
N TYR A 99 -3.17 12.30 -0.36
CA TYR A 99 -2.83 10.89 -0.35
C TYR A 99 -2.39 10.40 -1.75
N ASN A 100 -3.18 10.68 -2.78
CA ASN A 100 -2.86 10.28 -4.15
C ASN A 100 -1.56 10.93 -4.65
N ARG A 101 -1.34 12.20 -4.32
CA ARG A 101 -0.10 12.91 -4.64
C ARG A 101 1.11 12.30 -3.93
N ALA A 102 0.97 11.89 -2.68
CA ALA A 102 2.04 11.22 -1.95
C ALA A 102 2.35 9.83 -2.52
N LEU A 103 1.31 9.11 -2.97
CA LEU A 103 1.45 7.81 -3.62
C LEU A 103 2.24 7.90 -4.93
N SER A 104 2.14 9.01 -5.67
CA SER A 104 2.90 9.21 -6.90
C SER A 104 4.41 9.14 -6.69
N ALA A 105 4.92 9.49 -5.51
CA ALA A 105 6.33 9.34 -5.20
C ALA A 105 6.75 7.89 -4.94
N VAL A 106 5.84 7.04 -4.49
CA VAL A 106 6.07 5.59 -4.36
C VAL A 106 6.12 4.95 -5.74
N ASP A 107 5.24 5.39 -6.65
CA ASP A 107 5.24 4.97 -8.06
C ASP A 107 6.55 5.34 -8.76
N ASP A 108 7.02 6.58 -8.60
CA ASP A 108 8.34 7.01 -9.08
C ASP A 108 9.47 6.11 -8.55
N SER A 109 9.42 5.77 -7.25
CA SER A 109 10.42 4.89 -6.64
C SER A 109 10.43 3.51 -7.28
N LEU A 110 9.26 2.90 -7.43
CA LEU A 110 9.12 1.60 -8.11
C LEU A 110 9.64 1.67 -9.54
N GLY A 111 9.28 2.73 -10.28
CA GLY A 111 9.76 2.95 -11.64
C GLY A 111 11.29 3.04 -11.72
N ARG A 112 11.93 3.71 -10.77
CA ARG A 112 13.40 3.83 -10.71
C ARG A 112 14.08 2.50 -10.42
N ILE A 113 13.53 1.70 -9.50
CA ILE A 113 14.06 0.39 -9.13
C ILE A 113 13.90 -0.60 -10.29
N THR A 114 12.74 -0.65 -10.92
CA THR A 114 12.50 -1.54 -12.07
C THR A 114 13.36 -1.15 -13.28
N ALA A 115 13.57 0.14 -13.53
CA ALA A 115 14.49 0.61 -14.55
C ALA A 115 15.95 0.18 -14.27
N TRP A 116 16.37 0.22 -13.01
CA TRP A 116 17.69 -0.26 -12.61
C TRP A 116 17.83 -1.77 -12.82
N LEU A 117 16.83 -2.57 -12.44
CA LEU A 117 16.82 -4.02 -12.67
C LEU A 117 16.97 -4.34 -14.14
N LYS A 118 16.22 -3.64 -14.99
CA LYS A 118 16.29 -3.80 -16.45
C LYS A 118 17.68 -3.44 -17.02
N ALA A 119 18.23 -2.31 -16.60
CA ALA A 119 19.55 -1.85 -17.04
C ALA A 119 20.69 -2.81 -16.64
N ASN A 120 20.48 -3.60 -15.58
CA ASN A 120 21.45 -4.59 -15.10
C ASN A 120 21.11 -6.04 -15.53
N ASN A 121 20.13 -6.25 -16.41
CA ASN A 121 19.66 -7.57 -16.87
C ASN A 121 19.22 -8.49 -15.71
N LEU A 122 18.59 -7.92 -14.70
CA LEU A 122 18.08 -8.64 -13.51
C LEU A 122 16.55 -8.73 -13.48
N GLU A 123 15.84 -8.07 -14.40
CA GLU A 123 14.38 -8.04 -14.44
C GLU A 123 13.77 -9.45 -14.47
N GLU A 124 14.33 -10.33 -15.33
CA GLU A 124 13.85 -11.71 -15.50
C GLU A 124 14.33 -12.67 -14.40
N ASN A 125 15.06 -12.17 -13.40
CA ASN A 125 15.58 -12.96 -12.29
C ASN A 125 15.31 -12.30 -10.92
N THR A 126 14.38 -11.35 -10.86
CA THR A 126 14.03 -10.65 -9.63
C THR A 126 12.52 -10.57 -9.48
N ALA A 127 11.99 -11.14 -8.40
CA ALA A 127 10.60 -10.91 -8.03
C ALA A 127 10.46 -9.52 -7.39
N VAL A 128 9.45 -8.77 -7.84
CA VAL A 128 9.10 -7.45 -7.28
C VAL A 128 7.67 -7.52 -6.76
N ILE A 129 7.50 -7.25 -5.47
CA ILE A 129 6.20 -7.26 -4.80
C ILE A 129 5.93 -5.88 -4.22
N LEU A 130 4.85 -5.26 -4.65
CA LEU A 130 4.32 -4.01 -4.09
C LEU A 130 3.07 -4.33 -3.28
N MET A 131 3.03 -3.89 -2.03
CA MET A 131 1.88 -4.10 -1.15
C MET A 131 1.69 -2.94 -0.17
N GLY A 132 0.48 -2.82 0.36
CA GLY A 132 0.19 -2.01 1.54
C GLY A 132 0.25 -2.83 2.82
N ASP A 133 0.50 -2.17 3.95
CA ASP A 133 0.45 -2.78 5.30
C ASP A 133 -0.98 -2.79 5.84
N ASN A 134 -1.72 -1.73 5.59
CA ASN A 134 -3.14 -1.53 5.90
C ASN A 134 -3.76 -0.53 4.92
N GLY A 135 -5.10 -0.49 4.89
CA GLY A 135 -5.86 0.51 4.14
C GLY A 135 -6.10 1.80 4.94
N PHE A 136 -7.03 2.63 4.46
CA PHE A 136 -7.41 3.88 5.12
C PHE A 136 -8.81 4.31 4.69
N MET A 137 -9.64 4.73 5.62
CA MET A 137 -10.97 5.29 5.37
C MET A 137 -10.90 6.78 5.12
N PHE A 138 -11.53 7.25 4.05
CA PHE A 138 -11.66 8.66 3.69
C PHE A 138 -13.12 9.12 3.75
N GLY A 139 -13.78 8.83 4.85
CA GLY A 139 -15.16 9.19 5.09
C GLY A 139 -16.15 8.02 5.01
N GLU A 140 -15.70 6.83 4.63
CA GLU A 140 -16.53 5.64 4.66
C GLU A 140 -17.08 5.43 6.09
N HIS A 141 -18.39 5.18 6.19
CA HIS A 141 -19.12 5.06 7.45
C HIS A 141 -19.05 6.30 8.38
N GLY A 142 -18.65 7.46 7.85
CA GLY A 142 -18.39 8.67 8.62
C GLY A 142 -17.06 8.63 9.39
N LEU A 143 -16.13 7.76 9.00
CA LEU A 143 -14.86 7.54 9.70
C LEU A 143 -13.67 8.03 8.87
N ILE A 144 -12.63 8.42 9.58
CA ILE A 144 -11.29 8.70 9.03
C ILE A 144 -10.32 7.88 9.87
N ASP A 145 -9.46 7.11 9.26
CA ASP A 145 -8.44 6.31 9.90
C ASP A 145 -8.52 4.84 9.42
N LYS A 146 -7.86 3.93 10.10
CA LYS A 146 -7.64 2.54 9.73
C LYS A 146 -7.84 1.55 10.90
N ARG A 147 -8.63 1.94 11.92
CA ARG A 147 -8.75 1.20 13.18
C ARG A 147 -10.01 0.37 13.32
N ASN A 148 -10.72 0.18 12.22
CA ASN A 148 -11.94 -0.60 12.17
C ASN A 148 -11.79 -1.71 11.12
N ALA A 149 -12.45 -2.84 11.35
CA ALA A 149 -12.40 -3.99 10.44
C ALA A 149 -13.38 -3.84 9.26
N TYR A 150 -13.31 -2.71 8.57
CA TYR A 150 -13.98 -2.48 7.29
C TYR A 150 -13.02 -2.74 6.13
N GLU A 151 -13.56 -3.03 4.94
CA GLU A 151 -12.78 -3.32 3.73
C GLU A 151 -11.72 -2.25 3.48
N GLU A 152 -12.08 -0.99 3.62
CA GLU A 152 -11.21 0.16 3.36
C GLU A 152 -9.99 0.22 4.29
N SER A 153 -10.10 -0.39 5.47
CA SER A 153 -8.99 -0.51 6.43
C SER A 153 -8.16 -1.77 6.25
N MET A 154 -8.80 -2.85 5.82
CA MET A 154 -8.18 -4.19 5.78
C MET A 154 -7.68 -4.55 4.39
N ARG A 155 -8.41 -4.17 3.34
CA ARG A 155 -8.06 -4.51 1.96
C ARG A 155 -6.97 -3.59 1.45
N VAL A 156 -5.86 -4.19 1.04
CA VAL A 156 -4.69 -3.48 0.53
C VAL A 156 -4.36 -3.94 -0.89
N PRO A 157 -3.70 -3.10 -1.69
CA PRO A 157 -3.15 -3.56 -2.96
C PRO A 157 -2.06 -4.60 -2.72
N LEU A 158 -2.03 -5.63 -3.55
CA LEU A 158 -0.92 -6.57 -3.68
C LEU A 158 -0.68 -6.79 -5.17
N ILE A 159 0.47 -6.33 -5.65
CA ILE A 159 0.87 -6.43 -7.05
C ILE A 159 2.23 -7.13 -7.07
N ALA A 160 2.36 -8.19 -7.86
CA ALA A 160 3.59 -8.95 -7.93
C ALA A 160 4.02 -9.16 -9.39
N HIS A 161 5.28 -8.89 -9.66
CA HIS A 161 6.00 -9.40 -10.81
C HIS A 161 6.90 -10.54 -10.33
N ILE A 162 6.63 -11.75 -10.79
CA ILE A 162 7.42 -12.94 -10.45
C ILE A 162 7.92 -13.54 -11.75
N PRO A 163 9.24 -13.68 -11.95
CA PRO A 163 9.81 -14.26 -13.17
C PRO A 163 9.26 -15.66 -13.43
N GLY A 164 8.87 -15.91 -14.68
CA GLY A 164 8.27 -17.18 -15.09
C GLY A 164 6.81 -17.39 -14.69
N ALA A 165 6.21 -16.45 -13.97
CA ALA A 165 4.79 -16.49 -13.64
C ALA A 165 3.92 -15.97 -14.79
N LYS A 166 2.62 -16.29 -14.73
CA LYS A 166 1.62 -15.73 -15.65
C LYS A 166 1.57 -14.23 -15.51
N GLN A 167 1.47 -13.52 -16.62
CA GLN A 167 1.46 -12.06 -16.66
C GLN A 167 0.05 -11.51 -16.89
N ASN A 168 -0.18 -10.29 -16.41
CA ASN A 168 -1.39 -9.50 -16.69
C ASN A 168 -2.70 -10.21 -16.32
N TYR A 169 -2.78 -10.82 -15.15
CA TYR A 169 -4.01 -11.42 -14.67
C TYR A 169 -4.30 -11.04 -13.21
N VAL A 170 -5.54 -11.21 -12.83
CA VAL A 170 -6.02 -10.98 -11.47
C VAL A 170 -6.20 -12.34 -10.79
N VAL A 171 -5.74 -12.43 -9.56
CA VAL A 171 -5.97 -13.56 -8.67
C VAL A 171 -7.15 -13.20 -7.78
N ASP A 172 -8.21 -14.01 -7.83
CA ASP A 172 -9.44 -13.79 -7.05
C ASP A 172 -9.40 -14.48 -5.69
N GLU A 173 -8.43 -15.36 -5.47
CA GLU A 173 -8.22 -16.04 -4.20
C GLU A 173 -7.80 -15.06 -3.11
N MET A 174 -8.15 -15.39 -1.87
CA MET A 174 -7.78 -14.57 -0.71
C MET A 174 -6.27 -14.67 -0.47
N ALA A 175 -5.64 -13.50 -0.38
CA ALA A 175 -4.26 -13.35 0.03
C ALA A 175 -4.17 -12.41 1.23
N ALA A 176 -3.26 -12.68 2.15
CA ALA A 176 -3.07 -11.89 3.36
C ALA A 176 -1.60 -11.48 3.54
N ASN A 177 -1.36 -10.44 4.33
CA ASN A 177 0.00 -9.98 4.60
C ASN A 177 0.90 -11.06 5.24
N ILE A 178 0.29 -12.00 5.97
CA ILE A 178 1.02 -13.14 6.56
C ILE A 178 1.56 -14.13 5.54
N ASP A 179 1.04 -14.10 4.30
CA ASP A 179 1.47 -14.99 3.21
C ASP A 179 2.75 -14.51 2.51
N ILE A 180 3.15 -13.26 2.75
CA ILE A 180 4.30 -12.66 2.08
C ILE A 180 5.61 -13.32 2.50
N ALA A 181 5.80 -13.55 3.79
CA ALA A 181 7.04 -14.16 4.29
C ALA A 181 7.22 -15.60 3.75
N PRO A 182 6.23 -16.51 3.83
CA PRO A 182 6.34 -17.83 3.19
C PRO A 182 6.53 -17.74 1.66
N THR A 183 5.92 -16.77 0.99
CA THR A 183 6.11 -16.54 -0.45
C THR A 183 7.56 -16.18 -0.77
N ILE A 184 8.18 -15.29 0.00
CA ILE A 184 9.59 -14.91 -0.16
C ILE A 184 10.51 -16.12 0.01
N LEU A 185 10.28 -16.94 1.04
CA LEU A 185 11.07 -18.15 1.27
C LEU A 185 10.93 -19.14 0.11
N ASP A 186 9.73 -19.33 -0.41
CA ASP A 186 9.47 -20.23 -1.54
C ASP A 186 10.13 -19.73 -2.84
N ILE A 187 10.07 -18.43 -3.12
CA ILE A 187 10.80 -17.80 -4.24
C ILE A 187 12.32 -18.00 -4.07
N ALA A 188 12.84 -17.91 -2.86
CA ALA A 188 14.25 -18.14 -2.54
C ALA A 188 14.66 -19.63 -2.58
N GLY A 189 13.72 -20.54 -2.82
CA GLY A 189 13.96 -21.99 -2.84
C GLY A 189 14.12 -22.63 -1.47
N ILE A 190 13.78 -21.94 -0.39
CA ILE A 190 13.83 -22.43 0.98
C ILE A 190 12.57 -23.24 1.26
N LYS A 191 12.70 -24.55 1.40
CA LYS A 191 11.57 -25.48 1.55
C LYS A 191 11.07 -25.62 3.00
N GLU A 192 11.96 -25.45 3.97
CA GLU A 192 11.60 -25.51 5.37
C GLU A 192 11.15 -24.15 5.86
N GLN A 193 9.87 -24.03 6.17
CA GLN A 193 9.31 -22.81 6.75
C GLN A 193 9.34 -22.89 8.28
N PRO A 194 9.60 -21.76 8.96
CA PRO A 194 9.47 -21.69 10.41
C PRO A 194 8.06 -22.11 10.86
N PRO A 195 7.93 -22.99 11.87
CA PRO A 195 6.62 -23.54 12.28
C PRO A 195 5.65 -22.48 12.84
N GLN A 196 6.15 -21.30 13.17
CA GLN A 196 5.33 -20.18 13.62
C GLN A 196 4.70 -19.37 12.48
N PHE A 197 5.02 -19.63 11.22
CA PHE A 197 4.35 -18.98 10.09
C PHE A 197 2.93 -19.55 9.93
N ALA A 198 1.95 -18.65 9.97
CA ALA A 198 0.53 -19.01 9.85
C ALA A 198 -0.01 -18.83 8.42
N GLY A 199 0.77 -18.18 7.54
CA GLY A 199 0.40 -17.95 6.15
C GLY A 199 0.95 -19.03 5.22
N ASP A 200 0.45 -19.03 3.99
CA ASP A 200 0.86 -19.93 2.92
C ASP A 200 1.58 -19.15 1.80
N SER A 201 2.42 -19.85 1.01
CA SER A 201 3.04 -19.23 -0.16
C SER A 201 1.99 -18.90 -1.23
N LEU A 202 2.04 -17.67 -1.75
CA LEU A 202 1.22 -17.23 -2.89
C LEU A 202 1.80 -17.66 -4.25
N LEU A 203 3.01 -18.24 -4.27
CA LEU A 203 3.67 -18.65 -5.52
C LEU A 203 2.86 -19.66 -6.35
N PRO A 204 2.10 -20.61 -5.79
CA PRO A 204 1.21 -21.48 -6.54
C PRO A 204 0.11 -20.73 -7.30
N LEU A 205 -0.36 -19.58 -6.80
CA LEU A 205 -1.38 -18.75 -7.45
C LEU A 205 -0.82 -17.96 -8.64
N ALA A 206 0.49 -17.83 -8.73
CA ALA A 206 1.19 -17.10 -9.78
C ALA A 206 1.55 -17.95 -11.03
N LYS A 207 1.18 -19.22 -11.05
CA LYS A 207 1.57 -20.19 -12.12
C LYS A 207 0.45 -20.50 -13.09
#